data_940bb4e275de697b4ac3b61ad0d33e84
#
_entry.id   940bb4e275de697b4ac3b61ad0d33e84
#
_cell.length_a   1.000
_cell.length_b   1.000
_cell.length_c   1.000
_cell.angle_alpha   90.00
_cell.angle_beta   90.00
_cell.angle_gamma   90.00
#
_symmetry.space_group_name_H-M   'P 1'
#
loop_
_entity.id
_entity.type
_entity.pdbx_description
1 polymer ?
#
loop_
_entity_poly.entity_id
_entity_poly.type
_entity_poly.pdbx_seq_one_letter_code
_entity_poly.pdbx_strand_id
1 'polypeptide(L)'
;TKVTTNVIADDAITTAKILDDNVTTGKILDANITTAKLADDSISYSKLGVEYTTSAAISASDVDWSSAAVHTKTLSANTTLTFSNVSTGMTVDLVISGNYTLTLPTSVKEITGTYDGTVSNLIQIVSTNGNTEQWATISQEATS
;
A
#
# COMPACT_ATOMS: atom_id res chain seq x y z
N THR A 1 -43.76 -11.26 -14.85
CA THR A 1 -43.36 -12.67 -15.00
C THR A 1 -42.00 -12.84 -14.35
N LYS A 2 -41.85 -13.80 -13.44
CA LYS A 2 -40.56 -14.10 -12.80
C LYS A 2 -39.71 -14.96 -13.76
N VAL A 3 -38.52 -14.54 -14.08
CA VAL A 3 -37.55 -15.34 -14.83
C VAL A 3 -36.99 -16.42 -13.89
N THR A 4 -37.18 -17.69 -14.26
CA THR A 4 -36.60 -18.84 -13.53
C THR A 4 -35.43 -19.40 -14.31
N THR A 5 -34.58 -20.20 -13.66
CA THR A 5 -33.35 -20.77 -14.25
C THR A 5 -33.62 -21.54 -15.55
N ASN A 6 -34.80 -22.11 -15.71
CA ASN A 6 -35.15 -22.90 -16.92
C ASN A 6 -35.63 -22.04 -18.10
N VAL A 7 -35.69 -20.71 -17.98
CA VAL A 7 -36.19 -19.81 -19.03
C VAL A 7 -35.06 -19.19 -19.84
N ILE A 8 -33.82 -19.23 -19.30
CA ILE A 8 -32.65 -18.71 -19.96
C ILE A 8 -31.82 -19.91 -20.46
N ALA A 9 -31.70 -20.05 -21.76
CA ALA A 9 -30.87 -21.08 -22.37
C ALA A 9 -29.37 -20.78 -22.05
N ASP A 10 -28.55 -21.83 -22.10
CA ASP A 10 -27.11 -21.68 -21.95
C ASP A 10 -26.57 -20.70 -23.00
N ASP A 11 -25.62 -19.87 -22.60
CA ASP A 11 -25.01 -18.82 -23.42
C ASP A 11 -25.96 -17.73 -23.95
N ALA A 12 -27.22 -17.73 -23.50
CA ALA A 12 -28.20 -16.73 -23.93
C ALA A 12 -27.87 -15.31 -23.44
N ILE A 13 -27.12 -15.15 -22.34
CA ILE A 13 -26.64 -13.85 -21.83
C ILE A 13 -25.19 -13.67 -22.22
N THR A 14 -24.98 -12.90 -23.28
CA THR A 14 -23.66 -12.53 -23.77
C THR A 14 -23.19 -11.22 -23.15
N THR A 15 -21.89 -10.90 -23.25
CA THR A 15 -21.32 -9.60 -22.82
C THR A 15 -22.03 -8.42 -23.45
N ALA A 16 -22.44 -8.51 -24.73
CA ALA A 16 -23.17 -7.44 -25.42
C ALA A 16 -24.58 -7.19 -24.86
N LYS A 17 -25.14 -8.12 -24.07
CA LYS A 17 -26.45 -7.95 -23.43
C LYS A 17 -26.36 -7.40 -22.02
N ILE A 18 -25.17 -7.34 -21.46
CA ILE A 18 -24.88 -6.67 -20.20
C ILE A 18 -24.18 -5.36 -20.56
N LEU A 19 -24.93 -4.26 -20.50
CA LEU A 19 -24.35 -2.94 -20.76
C LEU A 19 -23.34 -2.59 -19.63
N ASP A 20 -22.39 -1.73 -19.98
CA ASP A 20 -21.42 -1.22 -19.04
C ASP A 20 -22.11 -0.63 -17.80
N ASP A 21 -21.51 -0.79 -16.63
CA ASP A 21 -22.01 -0.36 -15.33
C ASP A 21 -23.31 -1.04 -14.82
N ASN A 22 -23.89 -1.97 -15.59
CA ASN A 22 -25.09 -2.68 -15.14
C ASN A 22 -24.84 -3.73 -14.05
N VAL A 23 -23.60 -4.21 -13.88
CA VAL A 23 -23.20 -5.06 -12.76
C VAL A 23 -22.54 -4.20 -11.68
N THR A 24 -23.37 -3.68 -10.79
CA THR A 24 -22.92 -2.86 -9.66
C THR A 24 -22.47 -3.74 -8.48
N THR A 25 -21.74 -3.12 -7.52
CA THR A 25 -21.27 -3.80 -6.30
C THR A 25 -22.38 -4.51 -5.55
N GLY A 26 -23.58 -3.92 -5.45
CA GLY A 26 -24.73 -4.53 -4.77
C GLY A 26 -25.32 -5.76 -5.49
N LYS A 27 -24.88 -6.05 -6.72
CA LYS A 27 -25.29 -7.26 -7.48
C LYS A 27 -24.29 -8.41 -7.33
N ILE A 28 -23.11 -8.13 -6.79
CA ILE A 28 -22.10 -9.11 -6.45
C ILE A 28 -22.09 -9.24 -4.94
N LEU A 29 -22.67 -10.32 -4.41
CA LEU A 29 -22.66 -10.57 -2.99
C LEU A 29 -21.24 -10.91 -2.52
N ASP A 30 -20.96 -10.66 -1.23
CA ASP A 30 -19.68 -11.00 -0.60
C ASP A 30 -19.34 -12.49 -0.83
N ALA A 31 -18.07 -12.76 -1.05
CA ALA A 31 -17.51 -14.06 -1.35
C ALA A 31 -17.95 -14.70 -2.70
N ASN A 32 -18.73 -14.01 -3.53
CA ASN A 32 -19.12 -14.56 -4.84
C ASN A 32 -17.99 -14.52 -5.88
N ILE A 33 -16.98 -13.67 -5.70
CA ILE A 33 -15.75 -13.68 -6.51
C ILE A 33 -14.73 -14.54 -5.79
N THR A 34 -14.58 -15.76 -6.21
CA THR A 34 -13.59 -16.72 -5.69
C THR A 34 -12.33 -16.69 -6.56
N THR A 35 -11.22 -17.24 -6.05
CA THR A 35 -9.96 -17.37 -6.81
C THR A 35 -10.15 -18.06 -8.16
N ALA A 36 -11.02 -19.09 -8.23
CA ALA A 36 -11.33 -19.78 -9.49
C ALA A 36 -12.03 -18.91 -10.55
N LYS A 37 -12.57 -17.75 -10.16
CA LYS A 37 -13.22 -16.79 -11.08
C LYS A 37 -12.31 -15.66 -11.51
N LEU A 38 -11.11 -15.59 -10.93
CA LEU A 38 -10.05 -14.68 -11.34
C LEU A 38 -9.02 -15.50 -12.10
N ALA A 39 -8.85 -15.21 -13.38
CA ALA A 39 -7.78 -15.83 -14.16
C ALA A 39 -6.41 -15.36 -13.64
N ASP A 40 -5.38 -16.16 -13.85
CA ASP A 40 -4.01 -15.76 -13.54
C ASP A 40 -3.70 -14.44 -14.27
N ASP A 41 -2.98 -13.54 -13.60
CA ASP A 41 -2.62 -12.21 -14.09
C ASP A 41 -3.80 -11.26 -14.40
N SER A 42 -5.04 -11.64 -14.05
CA SER A 42 -6.22 -10.77 -14.25
C SER A 42 -6.23 -9.52 -13.38
N ILE A 43 -5.50 -9.52 -12.26
CA ILE A 43 -5.30 -8.35 -11.40
C ILE A 43 -3.93 -7.75 -11.72
N SER A 44 -3.92 -6.78 -12.60
CA SER A 44 -2.72 -6.04 -12.97
C SER A 44 -2.37 -4.99 -11.91
N TYR A 45 -1.13 -4.50 -11.95
CA TYR A 45 -0.63 -3.44 -11.06
C TYR A 45 -1.55 -2.21 -11.00
N SER A 46 -2.14 -1.81 -12.13
CA SER A 46 -3.06 -0.68 -12.22
C SER A 46 -4.41 -0.89 -11.52
N LYS A 47 -4.70 -2.10 -11.04
CA LYS A 47 -5.92 -2.42 -10.29
C LYS A 47 -5.69 -2.49 -8.78
N LEU A 48 -4.45 -2.37 -8.35
CA LEU A 48 -4.11 -2.27 -6.93
C LEU A 48 -4.35 -0.84 -6.44
N GLY A 49 -4.63 -0.69 -5.16
CA GLY A 49 -4.78 0.61 -4.52
C GLY A 49 -3.48 1.43 -4.53
N VAL A 50 -3.61 2.72 -4.34
CA VAL A 50 -2.47 3.67 -4.33
C VAL A 50 -1.42 3.31 -3.28
N GLU A 51 -1.82 2.69 -2.20
CA GLU A 51 -0.94 2.19 -1.13
C GLU A 51 0.09 1.14 -1.60
N TYR A 52 -0.13 0.53 -2.77
CA TYR A 52 0.79 -0.43 -3.38
C TYR A 52 1.50 0.09 -4.63
N THR A 53 0.99 1.17 -5.23
CA THR A 53 1.36 1.54 -6.61
C THR A 53 1.96 2.92 -6.75
N THR A 54 2.06 3.71 -5.67
CA THR A 54 2.55 5.09 -5.74
C THR A 54 3.72 5.35 -4.80
N SER A 55 4.40 6.47 -5.07
CA SER A 55 5.29 7.10 -4.10
C SER A 55 4.72 8.47 -3.71
N ALA A 56 4.90 8.86 -2.46
CA ALA A 56 4.43 10.13 -1.93
C ALA A 56 5.53 10.89 -1.19
N ALA A 57 5.54 12.21 -1.30
CA ALA A 57 6.40 13.05 -0.49
C ALA A 57 5.78 13.25 0.90
N ILE A 58 6.59 13.09 1.95
CA ILE A 58 6.19 13.41 3.32
C ILE A 58 6.19 14.92 3.49
N SER A 59 5.01 15.55 3.45
CA SER A 59 4.87 17.01 3.46
C SER A 59 5.20 17.65 4.80
N ALA A 60 4.77 17.06 5.91
CA ALA A 60 5.10 17.49 7.27
C ALA A 60 6.00 16.45 7.95
N SER A 61 5.50 15.72 8.92
CA SER A 61 6.22 14.63 9.61
C SER A 61 5.43 13.34 9.66
N ASP A 62 4.19 13.31 9.17
CA ASP A 62 3.35 12.13 9.17
C ASP A 62 3.55 11.30 7.90
N VAL A 63 3.78 10.02 8.07
CA VAL A 63 3.82 9.01 7.02
C VAL A 63 2.49 8.28 7.05
N ASP A 64 1.62 8.62 6.12
CA ASP A 64 0.32 7.96 5.95
C ASP A 64 0.49 6.69 5.11
N TRP A 65 0.47 5.53 5.77
CA TRP A 65 0.70 4.22 5.15
C TRP A 65 -0.38 3.83 4.12
N SER A 66 -1.53 4.47 4.15
CA SER A 66 -2.59 4.25 3.15
C SER A 66 -2.39 5.04 1.86
N SER A 67 -1.44 5.97 1.82
CA SER A 67 -1.26 6.89 0.69
C SER A 67 -0.27 6.40 -0.36
N ALA A 68 0.72 5.58 0.03
CA ALA A 68 1.77 5.10 -0.87
C ALA A 68 2.56 3.93 -0.27
N ALA A 69 3.18 3.12 -1.13
CA ALA A 69 4.14 2.08 -0.73
C ALA A 69 5.52 2.67 -0.43
N VAL A 70 5.89 3.75 -1.09
CA VAL A 70 7.18 4.42 -0.94
C VAL A 70 6.97 5.87 -0.56
N HIS A 71 7.63 6.31 0.49
CA HIS A 71 7.60 7.71 0.91
C HIS A 71 8.98 8.35 0.80
N THR A 72 9.02 9.62 0.40
CA THR A 72 10.27 10.34 0.20
C THR A 72 10.31 11.62 1.03
N LYS A 73 11.49 11.99 1.56
CA LYS A 73 11.69 13.26 2.24
C LYS A 73 13.15 13.67 2.23
N THR A 74 13.38 14.94 1.91
CA THR A 74 14.65 15.61 2.24
C THR A 74 14.43 16.44 3.50
N LEU A 75 15.19 16.15 4.56
CA LEU A 75 15.09 16.90 5.81
C LEU A 75 15.67 18.29 5.63
N SER A 76 14.94 19.29 6.12
CA SER A 76 15.39 20.70 6.21
C SER A 76 15.53 21.18 7.67
N ALA A 77 15.18 20.31 8.62
CA ALA A 77 15.31 20.50 10.07
C ALA A 77 15.30 19.14 10.76
N ASN A 78 15.67 19.11 12.05
CA ASN A 78 15.48 17.91 12.88
C ASN A 78 14.01 17.50 12.87
N THR A 79 13.74 16.26 12.53
CA THR A 79 12.39 15.77 12.26
C THR A 79 12.10 14.51 13.06
N THR A 80 10.99 14.51 13.78
CA THR A 80 10.40 13.32 14.38
C THR A 80 9.22 12.89 13.53
N LEU A 81 9.30 11.69 12.96
CA LEU A 81 8.18 11.15 12.15
C LEU A 81 7.06 10.64 13.05
N THR A 82 5.85 10.69 12.51
CA THR A 82 4.66 10.01 13.00
C THR A 82 4.11 9.09 11.92
N PHE A 83 3.36 8.06 12.32
CA PHE A 83 2.74 7.12 11.40
C PHE A 83 1.23 7.13 11.58
N SER A 84 0.50 7.17 10.48
CA SER A 84 -0.96 7.05 10.46
C SER A 84 -1.41 5.93 9.52
N ASN A 85 -2.64 5.44 9.72
CA ASN A 85 -3.27 4.40 8.91
C ASN A 85 -2.47 3.09 8.81
N VAL A 86 -1.70 2.75 9.85
CA VAL A 86 -0.89 1.53 9.89
C VAL A 86 -1.77 0.33 10.24
N SER A 87 -1.79 -0.68 9.36
CA SER A 87 -2.40 -1.97 9.64
C SER A 87 -1.34 -3.06 9.78
N THR A 88 -1.66 -4.09 10.56
CA THR A 88 -0.78 -5.26 10.72
C THR A 88 -0.51 -5.93 9.36
N GLY A 89 0.74 -6.26 9.09
CA GLY A 89 1.18 -6.87 7.85
C GLY A 89 1.53 -5.88 6.72
N MET A 90 1.27 -4.58 6.90
CA MET A 90 1.71 -3.57 5.93
C MET A 90 3.23 -3.38 5.97
N THR A 91 3.77 -2.99 4.84
CA THR A 91 5.16 -2.56 4.67
C THR A 91 5.22 -1.23 3.96
N VAL A 92 6.17 -0.38 4.33
CA VAL A 92 6.51 0.84 3.60
C VAL A 92 8.00 1.01 3.49
N ASP A 93 8.43 1.67 2.44
CA ASP A 93 9.80 2.11 2.22
C ASP A 93 9.89 3.62 2.35
N LEU A 94 10.83 4.11 3.16
CA LEU A 94 11.11 5.54 3.26
C LEU A 94 12.48 5.82 2.65
N VAL A 95 12.53 6.73 1.67
CA VAL A 95 13.77 7.24 1.11
C VAL A 95 13.99 8.64 1.69
N ILE A 96 14.92 8.74 2.64
CA ILE A 96 15.14 9.98 3.40
C ILE A 96 16.61 10.43 3.30
N SER A 97 16.79 11.73 3.08
CA SER A 97 18.09 12.39 3.03
C SER A 97 18.05 13.70 3.83
N GLY A 98 19.20 14.37 3.95
CA GLY A 98 19.34 15.68 4.60
C GLY A 98 20.07 15.61 5.93
N ASN A 99 21.06 16.47 6.11
CA ASN A 99 22.00 16.48 7.24
C ASN A 99 21.36 17.05 8.53
N TYR A 100 20.32 16.38 9.00
CA TYR A 100 19.59 16.70 10.24
C TYR A 100 19.29 15.41 11.00
N THR A 101 18.85 15.53 12.24
CA THR A 101 18.45 14.39 13.05
C THR A 101 17.08 13.87 12.60
N LEU A 102 17.03 12.58 12.26
CA LEU A 102 15.78 11.83 12.05
C LEU A 102 15.46 11.05 13.31
N THR A 103 14.24 11.17 13.79
CA THR A 103 13.71 10.37 14.89
C THR A 103 12.49 9.58 14.40
N LEU A 104 12.55 8.26 14.51
CA LEU A 104 11.40 7.39 14.22
C LEU A 104 10.46 7.33 15.43
N PRO A 105 9.18 6.98 15.23
CA PRO A 105 8.24 6.78 16.34
C PRO A 105 8.76 5.74 17.34
N THR A 106 8.40 5.89 18.59
CA THR A 106 8.82 4.96 19.69
C THR A 106 8.29 3.53 19.52
N SER A 107 7.28 3.34 18.68
CA SER A 107 6.76 2.02 18.29
C SER A 107 7.68 1.26 17.32
N VAL A 108 8.64 1.96 16.70
CA VAL A 108 9.58 1.37 15.75
C VAL A 108 10.77 0.78 16.50
N LYS A 109 11.03 -0.50 16.21
CA LYS A 109 12.24 -1.21 16.64
C LYS A 109 13.21 -1.28 15.47
N GLU A 110 14.37 -0.70 15.63
CA GLU A 110 15.44 -0.78 14.63
C GLU A 110 16.16 -2.11 14.76
N ILE A 111 16.25 -2.85 13.65
CA ILE A 111 16.94 -4.15 13.61
C ILE A 111 18.42 -3.92 13.31
N THR A 112 18.72 -3.06 12.33
CA THR A 112 20.09 -2.79 11.89
C THR A 112 20.17 -1.45 11.14
N GLY A 113 21.38 -0.89 11.08
CA GLY A 113 21.65 0.37 10.40
C GLY A 113 21.38 1.59 11.27
N THR A 114 21.86 2.72 10.83
CA THR A 114 21.64 4.04 11.43
C THR A 114 21.40 5.05 10.32
N TYR A 115 20.63 6.09 10.59
CA TYR A 115 20.44 7.19 9.65
C TYR A 115 21.75 8.02 9.49
N ASP A 116 22.18 8.21 8.25
CA ASP A 116 23.26 9.15 7.90
C ASP A 116 22.70 10.26 7.03
N GLY A 117 22.60 11.45 7.58
CA GLY A 117 22.05 12.61 6.87
C GLY A 117 22.88 13.11 5.69
N THR A 118 24.10 12.63 5.50
CA THR A 118 25.00 13.04 4.40
C THR A 118 24.73 12.30 3.08
N VAL A 119 23.97 11.20 3.14
CA VAL A 119 23.59 10.35 2.00
C VAL A 119 22.09 10.09 1.98
N SER A 120 21.59 9.46 0.93
CA SER A 120 20.24 8.94 0.91
C SER A 120 20.15 7.65 1.73
N ASN A 121 19.11 7.52 2.55
CA ASN A 121 18.85 6.33 3.35
C ASN A 121 17.57 5.68 2.87
N LEU A 122 17.60 4.37 2.71
CA LEU A 122 16.40 3.55 2.54
C LEU A 122 16.05 2.93 3.89
N ILE A 123 14.89 3.26 4.43
CA ILE A 123 14.36 2.73 5.67
C ILE A 123 13.17 1.84 5.31
N GLN A 124 13.34 0.55 5.46
CA GLN A 124 12.29 -0.44 5.20
C GLN A 124 11.60 -0.80 6.50
N ILE A 125 10.30 -0.69 6.55
CA ILE A 125 9.53 -0.86 7.77
C ILE A 125 8.40 -1.85 7.54
N VAL A 126 8.26 -2.83 8.44
CA VAL A 126 7.13 -3.75 8.48
C VAL A 126 6.34 -3.55 9.77
N SER A 127 5.02 -3.52 9.67
CA SER A 127 4.12 -3.49 10.83
C SER A 127 3.78 -4.91 11.26
N THR A 128 4.17 -5.27 12.48
CA THR A 128 3.83 -6.55 13.10
C THR A 128 2.58 -6.47 13.97
N ASN A 129 2.24 -5.26 14.47
CA ASN A 129 1.07 -5.04 15.30
C ASN A 129 0.51 -3.61 15.16
N GLY A 130 0.09 -3.24 13.92
CA GLY A 130 -0.48 -1.93 13.61
C GLY A 130 0.41 -0.78 14.08
N ASN A 131 -0.18 0.24 14.70
CA ASN A 131 0.57 1.39 15.22
C ASN A 131 1.39 1.11 16.50
N THR A 132 1.31 -0.09 17.07
CA THR A 132 1.95 -0.37 18.36
C THR A 132 3.32 -1.01 18.23
N GLU A 133 3.61 -1.68 17.11
CA GLU A 133 4.90 -2.28 16.86
C GLU A 133 5.22 -2.35 15.37
N GLN A 134 6.34 -1.75 15.00
CA GLN A 134 6.93 -1.86 13.67
C GLN A 134 8.41 -2.23 13.81
N TRP A 135 8.96 -2.87 12.79
CA TRP A 135 10.37 -3.25 12.72
C TRP A 135 11.00 -2.62 11.49
N ALA A 136 12.15 -1.97 11.69
CA ALA A 136 12.81 -1.21 10.64
C ALA A 136 14.26 -1.67 10.41
N THR A 137 14.69 -1.61 9.16
CA THR A 137 16.10 -1.67 8.78
C THR A 137 16.46 -0.40 8.01
N ILE A 138 17.68 0.09 8.21
CA ILE A 138 18.19 1.29 7.54
C ILE A 138 19.41 0.89 6.70
N SER A 139 19.32 1.15 5.41
CA SER A 139 20.41 1.00 4.45
C SER A 139 20.80 2.35 3.88
N GLN A 140 22.05 2.53 3.55
CA GLN A 140 22.59 3.79 3.05
C GLN A 140 23.01 3.65 1.59
N GLU A 141 22.88 4.74 0.84
CA GLU A 141 23.49 4.85 -0.48
C GLU A 141 25.02 4.71 -0.37
N ALA A 142 25.62 3.88 -1.22
CA ALA A 142 27.06 3.73 -1.24
C ALA A 142 27.71 5.05 -1.71
N THR A 143 28.63 5.56 -0.92
CA THR A 143 29.49 6.68 -1.35
C THR A 143 30.58 6.13 -2.26
N SER A 144 30.59 6.57 -3.51
CA SER A 144 31.64 6.27 -4.49
C SER A 144 32.94 7.05 -4.23
#